data_f0f586cf647b566cd1e23a6d6bf50e7e
#
_entry.id   f0f586cf647b566cd1e23a6d6bf50e7e
#
_cell.length_a   1.000
_cell.length_b   1.000
_cell.length_c   1.000
_cell.angle_alpha   90.00
_cell.angle_beta   90.00
_cell.angle_gamma   90.00
#
_symmetry.space_group_name_H-M   'P 1'
#
loop_
_entity.id
_entity.type
_entity.pdbx_description
1 polymer ?
#
loop_
_entity_poly.entity_id
_entity_poly.type
_entity_poly.pdbx_seq_one_letter_code
_entity_poly.pdbx_strand_id
1 'polypeptide(L)'
;MKIIKELILGTVLILTLGAVAIYSYHTYHYKKASRDILYQLSNQLIVKQGLNEKMSTHLVFDTLYVDGNISKNDDKVLSEIIENHIIPVRTISINSGGGDIETAINIGSIIYDKGISIEVRRLCLSSCANYLFPAARNKIINYGSIVGFHGSPNSDDSKLITTVDGVTTSDPAIKDKIFSEIRKTDKLFYNKIHVSWMMPLCGQNENIGDPDTGLSTYNEKDFAQFGVKNISYTDGEMVWKKSMDIMGIPFAHYCKEK
;
A
#
# COMPACT_ATOMS: atom_id res chain seq x y z
N MET A 1 51.31 4.81 39.76
CA MET A 1 49.90 5.12 40.01
C MET A 1 49.15 5.62 38.74
N LYS A 2 49.76 6.50 37.92
CA LYS A 2 49.15 7.02 36.66
C LYS A 2 48.92 5.92 35.61
N ILE A 3 49.91 5.06 35.37
CA ILE A 3 49.84 3.96 34.39
C ILE A 3 48.73 2.96 34.72
N ILE A 4 48.55 2.62 36.00
CA ILE A 4 47.48 1.68 36.43
C ILE A 4 46.08 2.26 36.19
N LYS A 5 45.88 3.58 36.41
CA LYS A 5 44.63 4.25 36.13
C LYS A 5 44.28 4.25 34.61
N GLU A 6 45.29 4.47 33.77
CA GLU A 6 45.10 4.44 32.30
C GLU A 6 44.81 3.03 31.80
N LEU A 7 45.42 2.01 32.36
CA LEU A 7 45.11 0.62 32.06
C LEU A 7 43.68 0.23 32.46
N ILE A 8 43.24 0.61 33.66
CA ILE A 8 41.87 0.37 34.14
C ILE A 8 40.89 1.11 33.29
N LEU A 9 41.14 2.36 32.92
CA LEU A 9 40.26 3.15 32.06
C LEU A 9 40.10 2.51 30.64
N GLY A 10 41.24 2.04 30.10
CA GLY A 10 41.24 1.35 28.79
C GLY A 10 40.48 0.03 28.83
N THR A 11 40.62 -0.78 29.88
CA THR A 11 39.86 -2.03 30.01
C THR A 11 38.36 -1.80 30.20
N VAL A 12 37.96 -0.81 30.98
CA VAL A 12 36.54 -0.43 31.16
C VAL A 12 35.96 0.05 29.83
N LEU A 13 36.68 0.86 29.05
CA LEU A 13 36.23 1.33 27.75
C LEU A 13 36.04 0.18 26.75
N ILE A 14 36.96 -0.78 26.70
CA ILE A 14 36.85 -1.97 25.84
C ILE A 14 35.65 -2.82 26.23
N LEU A 15 35.41 -3.03 27.51
CA LEU A 15 34.29 -3.81 28.02
C LEU A 15 32.92 -3.13 27.69
N THR A 16 32.85 -1.80 27.84
CA THR A 16 31.65 -1.05 27.53
C THR A 16 31.33 -1.05 26.01
N LEU A 17 32.35 -0.87 25.16
CA LEU A 17 32.18 -0.96 23.71
C LEU A 17 31.75 -2.36 23.25
N GLY A 18 32.35 -3.41 23.87
CA GLY A 18 31.94 -4.79 23.63
C GLY A 18 30.48 -5.06 24.02
N ALA A 19 30.05 -4.58 25.19
CA ALA A 19 28.68 -4.72 25.65
C ALA A 19 27.68 -3.99 24.72
N VAL A 20 28.01 -2.78 24.26
CA VAL A 20 27.19 -2.03 23.30
C VAL A 20 27.09 -2.76 21.94
N ALA A 21 28.21 -3.30 21.46
CA ALA A 21 28.23 -4.06 20.22
C ALA A 21 27.36 -5.33 20.30
N ILE A 22 27.48 -6.08 21.40
CA ILE A 22 26.67 -7.29 21.67
C ILE A 22 25.18 -6.92 21.78
N TYR A 23 24.84 -5.86 22.50
CA TYR A 23 23.46 -5.39 22.63
C TYR A 23 22.88 -4.96 21.28
N SER A 24 23.63 -4.21 20.48
CA SER A 24 23.23 -3.77 19.16
C SER A 24 23.03 -4.95 18.20
N TYR A 25 23.93 -5.94 18.23
CA TYR A 25 23.82 -7.18 17.48
C TYR A 25 22.57 -7.99 17.85
N HIS A 26 22.33 -8.21 19.14
CA HIS A 26 21.14 -8.91 19.63
C HIS A 26 19.85 -8.17 19.26
N THR A 27 19.83 -6.85 19.41
CA THR A 27 18.64 -6.03 19.07
C THR A 27 18.35 -6.08 17.56
N TYR A 28 19.39 -6.04 16.73
CA TYR A 28 19.25 -6.16 15.28
C TYR A 28 18.69 -7.53 14.87
N HIS A 29 19.25 -8.63 15.40
CA HIS A 29 18.80 -9.98 15.10
C HIS A 29 17.39 -10.28 15.63
N TYR A 30 17.05 -9.77 16.80
CA TYR A 30 15.71 -9.90 17.36
C TYR A 30 14.67 -9.17 16.50
N LYS A 31 14.95 -7.94 16.06
CA LYS A 31 14.08 -7.18 15.17
C LYS A 31 13.94 -7.85 13.80
N LYS A 32 15.02 -8.42 13.26
CA LYS A 32 14.97 -9.16 11.99
C LYS A 32 14.12 -10.42 12.12
N ALA A 33 14.36 -11.26 13.13
CA ALA A 33 13.58 -12.48 13.36
C ALA A 33 12.09 -12.19 13.59
N SER A 34 11.76 -11.12 14.32
CA SER A 34 10.38 -10.69 14.54
C SER A 34 9.71 -10.22 13.24
N ARG A 35 10.43 -9.52 12.36
CA ARG A 35 9.94 -9.13 11.03
C ARG A 35 9.68 -10.35 10.15
N ASP A 36 10.61 -11.28 10.10
CA ASP A 36 10.49 -12.51 9.28
C ASP A 36 9.28 -13.34 9.72
N ILE A 37 9.04 -13.47 11.03
CA ILE A 37 7.87 -14.17 11.57
C ILE A 37 6.57 -13.43 11.24
N LEU A 38 6.52 -12.12 11.41
CA LEU A 38 5.33 -11.31 11.12
C LEU A 38 5.06 -11.25 9.62
N TYR A 39 6.10 -11.20 8.78
CA TYR A 39 5.99 -11.30 7.33
C TYR A 39 5.41 -12.66 6.90
N GLN A 40 5.93 -13.77 7.45
CA GLN A 40 5.38 -15.09 7.18
C GLN A 40 3.94 -15.25 7.70
N LEU A 41 3.61 -14.70 8.87
CA LEU A 41 2.25 -14.70 9.40
C LEU A 41 1.32 -13.82 8.54
N SER A 42 1.78 -12.67 8.08
CA SER A 42 0.99 -11.81 7.20
C SER A 42 0.75 -12.48 5.84
N ASN A 43 1.78 -13.10 5.25
CA ASN A 43 1.63 -13.87 4.01
C ASN A 43 0.73 -15.11 4.18
N GLN A 44 0.83 -15.82 5.30
CA GLN A 44 -0.09 -16.92 5.62
C GLN A 44 -1.53 -16.43 5.83
N LEU A 45 -1.72 -15.27 6.43
CA LEU A 45 -3.03 -14.63 6.58
C LEU A 45 -3.57 -14.13 5.23
N ILE A 46 -2.72 -13.60 4.37
CA ILE A 46 -3.05 -13.20 3.00
C ILE A 46 -3.51 -14.43 2.20
N VAL A 47 -2.75 -15.52 2.26
CA VAL A 47 -3.08 -16.79 1.57
C VAL A 47 -4.32 -17.46 2.19
N LYS A 48 -4.44 -17.48 3.52
CA LYS A 48 -5.58 -18.08 4.23
C LYS A 48 -6.89 -17.30 4.08
N GLN A 49 -6.84 -16.01 3.74
CA GLN A 49 -8.02 -15.15 3.65
C GLN A 49 -8.52 -14.93 2.22
N GLY A 50 -8.06 -15.77 1.28
CA GLY A 50 -8.61 -15.77 -0.08
C GLY A 50 -8.38 -14.47 -0.85
N LEU A 51 -7.27 -13.74 -0.57
CA LEU A 51 -6.93 -12.55 -1.37
C LEU A 51 -6.56 -12.89 -2.82
N ASN A 52 -6.45 -14.16 -3.16
CA ASN A 52 -6.42 -14.66 -4.54
C ASN A 52 -7.81 -15.03 -5.05
N GLU A 53 -8.85 -14.88 -4.24
CA GLU A 53 -10.23 -15.17 -4.64
C GLU A 53 -10.87 -13.96 -5.30
N LYS A 54 -11.91 -14.24 -6.10
CA LYS A 54 -12.79 -13.21 -6.65
C LYS A 54 -13.32 -12.31 -5.56
N MET A 55 -13.52 -11.05 -5.91
CA MET A 55 -14.18 -10.09 -5.04
C MET A 55 -15.52 -10.61 -4.55
N SER A 56 -15.72 -10.58 -3.25
CA SER A 56 -17.01 -10.84 -2.60
C SER A 56 -17.49 -9.59 -1.88
N THR A 57 -18.80 -9.41 -1.85
CA THR A 57 -19.43 -8.24 -1.27
C THR A 57 -20.58 -8.62 -0.36
N HIS A 58 -20.75 -7.91 0.74
CA HIS A 58 -21.96 -7.93 1.53
C HIS A 58 -22.25 -6.54 2.11
N LEU A 59 -23.51 -6.20 2.23
CA LEU A 59 -23.94 -4.87 2.65
C LEU A 59 -24.60 -4.95 4.03
N VAL A 60 -24.16 -4.06 4.92
CA VAL A 60 -24.73 -3.91 6.27
C VAL A 60 -25.07 -2.43 6.47
N PHE A 61 -26.34 -2.11 6.47
CA PHE A 61 -26.85 -0.73 6.51
C PHE A 61 -26.27 0.13 5.38
N ASP A 62 -25.42 1.09 5.68
CA ASP A 62 -24.78 2.01 4.75
C ASP A 62 -23.31 1.64 4.45
N THR A 63 -22.86 0.50 4.93
CA THR A 63 -21.48 0.02 4.76
C THR A 63 -21.43 -1.20 3.86
N LEU A 64 -20.74 -1.08 2.73
CA LEU A 64 -20.48 -2.16 1.79
C LEU A 64 -19.12 -2.79 2.11
N TYR A 65 -19.14 -4.03 2.57
CA TYR A 65 -17.93 -4.83 2.82
C TYR A 65 -17.46 -5.45 1.52
N VAL A 66 -16.17 -5.29 1.23
CA VAL A 66 -15.52 -5.80 0.02
C VAL A 66 -14.28 -6.59 0.41
N ASP A 67 -14.22 -7.86 0.05
CA ASP A 67 -13.09 -8.76 0.27
C ASP A 67 -12.65 -9.42 -1.04
N GLY A 68 -11.35 -9.52 -1.27
CA GLY A 68 -10.76 -10.19 -2.43
C GLY A 68 -10.19 -9.26 -3.49
N ASN A 69 -9.72 -9.85 -4.58
CA ASN A 69 -9.08 -9.14 -5.68
C ASN A 69 -10.10 -8.54 -6.64
N ILE A 70 -9.75 -7.38 -7.19
CA ILE A 70 -10.55 -6.68 -8.19
C ILE A 70 -10.41 -7.40 -9.54
N SER A 71 -11.51 -7.88 -10.08
CA SER A 71 -11.58 -8.58 -11.36
C SER A 71 -12.38 -7.76 -12.38
N LYS A 72 -12.24 -8.07 -13.67
CA LYS A 72 -13.01 -7.43 -14.73
C LYS A 72 -14.51 -7.47 -14.43
N ASN A 73 -15.18 -6.33 -14.62
CA ASN A 73 -16.60 -6.09 -14.40
C ASN A 73 -17.06 -6.02 -12.93
N ASP A 74 -16.17 -6.07 -11.94
CA ASP A 74 -16.55 -5.85 -10.55
C ASP A 74 -17.07 -4.41 -10.31
N ASP A 75 -16.63 -3.44 -11.11
CA ASP A 75 -17.18 -2.08 -11.15
C ASP A 75 -18.69 -2.05 -11.41
N LYS A 76 -19.19 -2.90 -12.31
CA LYS A 76 -20.61 -3.01 -12.61
C LYS A 76 -21.39 -3.58 -11.44
N VAL A 77 -20.86 -4.61 -10.80
CA VAL A 77 -21.47 -5.23 -9.61
C VAL A 77 -21.55 -4.22 -8.47
N LEU A 78 -20.44 -3.50 -8.20
CA LEU A 78 -20.42 -2.48 -7.15
C LEU A 78 -21.35 -1.30 -7.49
N SER A 79 -21.38 -0.83 -8.74
CA SER A 79 -22.28 0.23 -9.18
C SER A 79 -23.74 -0.16 -8.97
N GLU A 80 -24.12 -1.38 -9.36
CA GLU A 80 -25.48 -1.89 -9.19
C GLU A 80 -25.90 -1.93 -7.72
N ILE A 81 -25.02 -2.41 -6.82
CA ILE A 81 -25.28 -2.43 -5.38
C ILE A 81 -25.43 -1.00 -4.84
N ILE A 82 -24.52 -0.09 -5.21
CA ILE A 82 -24.49 1.29 -4.71
C ILE A 82 -25.71 2.09 -5.20
N GLU A 83 -26.16 1.86 -6.43
CA GLU A 83 -27.25 2.61 -7.05
C GLU A 83 -28.64 2.10 -6.66
N ASN A 84 -28.79 0.79 -6.47
CA ASN A 84 -30.10 0.18 -6.24
C ASN A 84 -30.44 -0.02 -4.75
N HIS A 85 -29.51 0.28 -3.85
CA HIS A 85 -29.78 0.10 -2.42
C HIS A 85 -30.59 1.27 -1.84
N ILE A 86 -31.65 0.94 -1.07
CA ILE A 86 -32.58 1.92 -0.50
C ILE A 86 -31.85 2.90 0.45
N ILE A 87 -30.91 2.37 1.26
CA ILE A 87 -30.05 3.18 2.12
C ILE A 87 -28.78 3.50 1.35
N PRO A 88 -28.47 4.79 1.08
CA PRO A 88 -27.27 5.14 0.34
C PRO A 88 -26.00 4.57 0.98
N VAL A 89 -25.17 3.89 0.20
CA VAL A 89 -23.84 3.40 0.65
C VAL A 89 -22.96 4.61 0.95
N ARG A 90 -22.49 4.73 2.19
CA ARG A 90 -21.63 5.82 2.66
C ARG A 90 -20.19 5.40 2.88
N THR A 91 -19.98 4.11 3.12
CA THR A 91 -18.65 3.57 3.41
C THR A 91 -18.43 2.26 2.64
N ILE A 92 -17.25 2.12 2.06
CA ILE A 92 -16.72 0.84 1.60
C ILE A 92 -15.68 0.39 2.61
N SER A 93 -15.94 -0.74 3.28
CA SER A 93 -15.02 -1.39 4.21
C SER A 93 -14.27 -2.48 3.45
N ILE A 94 -12.97 -2.23 3.14
CA ILE A 94 -12.22 -3.00 2.14
C ILE A 94 -11.09 -3.84 2.73
N ASN A 95 -10.88 -5.01 2.11
CA ASN A 95 -9.71 -5.86 2.29
C ASN A 95 -9.36 -6.48 0.92
N SER A 96 -8.41 -5.87 0.20
CA SER A 96 -8.12 -6.22 -1.20
C SER A 96 -6.63 -6.14 -1.52
N GLY A 97 -6.13 -7.12 -2.27
CA GLY A 97 -4.80 -7.12 -2.87
C GLY A 97 -4.67 -6.23 -4.12
N GLY A 98 -5.76 -5.61 -4.56
CA GLY A 98 -5.81 -4.88 -5.84
C GLY A 98 -6.32 -5.76 -6.98
N GLY A 99 -5.84 -5.55 -8.20
CA GLY A 99 -6.23 -6.35 -9.35
C GLY A 99 -6.38 -5.54 -10.64
N ASP A 100 -7.44 -5.80 -11.41
CA ASP A 100 -7.67 -5.18 -12.72
C ASP A 100 -7.71 -3.66 -12.63
N ILE A 101 -6.84 -3.01 -13.40
CA ILE A 101 -6.58 -1.58 -13.30
C ILE A 101 -7.78 -0.76 -13.80
N GLU A 102 -8.33 -1.13 -14.93
CA GLU A 102 -9.45 -0.40 -15.55
C GLU A 102 -10.68 -0.46 -14.66
N THR A 103 -11.01 -1.64 -14.16
CA THR A 103 -12.10 -1.85 -13.21
C THR A 103 -11.87 -1.05 -11.91
N ALA A 104 -10.63 -1.01 -11.40
CA ALA A 104 -10.30 -0.25 -10.19
C ALA A 104 -10.43 1.28 -10.41
N ILE A 105 -10.05 1.80 -11.58
CA ILE A 105 -10.26 3.20 -11.96
C ILE A 105 -11.77 3.54 -12.00
N ASN A 106 -12.59 2.64 -12.55
CA ASN A 106 -14.02 2.82 -12.60
C ASN A 106 -14.63 2.83 -11.19
N ILE A 107 -14.25 1.87 -10.33
CA ILE A 107 -14.69 1.83 -8.92
C ILE A 107 -14.25 3.09 -8.18
N GLY A 108 -12.99 3.53 -8.35
CA GLY A 108 -12.48 4.76 -7.77
C GLY A 108 -13.28 5.99 -8.22
N SER A 109 -13.68 6.03 -9.51
CA SER A 109 -14.52 7.10 -10.05
C SER A 109 -15.92 7.12 -9.39
N ILE A 110 -16.54 5.96 -9.19
CA ILE A 110 -17.81 5.83 -8.47
C ILE A 110 -17.69 6.32 -7.02
N ILE A 111 -16.62 5.89 -6.32
CA ILE A 111 -16.33 6.32 -4.94
C ILE A 111 -16.22 7.84 -4.85
N TYR A 112 -15.46 8.45 -5.76
CA TYR A 112 -15.27 9.90 -5.81
C TYR A 112 -16.59 10.65 -6.09
N ASP A 113 -17.28 10.26 -7.14
CA ASP A 113 -18.52 10.93 -7.61
C ASP A 113 -19.65 10.85 -6.57
N LYS A 114 -19.75 9.74 -5.86
CA LYS A 114 -20.75 9.53 -4.80
C LYS A 114 -20.29 10.05 -3.42
N GLY A 115 -19.03 10.49 -3.27
CA GLY A 115 -18.48 10.98 -2.01
C GLY A 115 -18.41 9.90 -0.92
N ILE A 116 -18.18 8.64 -1.33
CA ILE A 116 -18.10 7.48 -0.43
C ILE A 116 -16.79 7.50 0.37
N SER A 117 -16.85 7.11 1.63
CA SER A 117 -15.68 6.92 2.49
C SER A 117 -15.10 5.51 2.32
N ILE A 118 -13.80 5.34 2.58
CA ILE A 118 -13.16 4.02 2.58
C ILE A 118 -12.60 3.70 3.97
N GLU A 119 -12.84 2.49 4.44
CA GLU A 119 -12.23 1.91 5.62
C GLU A 119 -11.33 0.74 5.18
N VAL A 120 -10.05 0.85 5.45
CA VAL A 120 -9.09 -0.22 5.18
C VAL A 120 -9.03 -1.13 6.40
N ARG A 121 -9.67 -2.31 6.29
CA ARG A 121 -9.74 -3.27 7.41
C ARG A 121 -8.44 -4.02 7.64
N ARG A 122 -7.75 -4.41 6.55
CA ARG A 122 -6.46 -5.12 6.59
C ARG A 122 -5.55 -4.69 5.45
N LEU A 123 -5.97 -4.91 4.21
CA LEU A 123 -5.17 -4.64 3.03
C LEU A 123 -5.93 -3.77 2.05
N CYS A 124 -5.23 -2.79 1.51
CA CYS A 124 -5.57 -2.08 0.30
C CYS A 124 -4.27 -1.91 -0.48
N LEU A 125 -3.97 -2.85 -1.39
CA LEU A 125 -2.70 -2.92 -2.10
C LEU A 125 -2.89 -2.65 -3.59
N SER A 126 -1.80 -2.23 -4.26
CA SER A 126 -1.77 -2.11 -5.72
C SER A 126 -2.93 -1.25 -6.25
N SER A 127 -3.74 -1.75 -7.16
CA SER A 127 -4.88 -1.01 -7.74
C SER A 127 -5.89 -0.52 -6.70
N CYS A 128 -6.08 -1.21 -5.56
CA CYS A 128 -6.88 -0.70 -4.45
C CYS A 128 -6.27 0.58 -3.85
N ALA A 129 -4.97 0.57 -3.55
CA ALA A 129 -4.25 1.72 -3.00
C ALA A 129 -4.15 2.85 -4.03
N ASN A 130 -3.94 2.50 -5.31
CA ASN A 130 -3.77 3.47 -6.37
C ASN A 130 -5.07 4.25 -6.68
N TYR A 131 -6.22 3.57 -6.67
CA TYR A 131 -7.45 4.15 -7.23
C TYR A 131 -8.59 4.29 -6.22
N LEU A 132 -8.87 3.29 -5.40
CA LEU A 132 -10.00 3.34 -4.47
C LEU A 132 -9.68 4.23 -3.27
N PHE A 133 -8.52 4.02 -2.65
CA PHE A 133 -8.11 4.73 -1.45
C PHE A 133 -8.04 6.26 -1.67
N PRO A 134 -7.32 6.80 -2.67
CA PRO A 134 -7.21 8.25 -2.84
C PRO A 134 -8.52 8.91 -3.26
N ALA A 135 -9.40 8.20 -3.96
CA ALA A 135 -10.68 8.70 -4.43
C ALA A 135 -11.71 8.92 -3.31
N ALA A 136 -11.59 8.23 -2.21
CA ALA A 136 -12.57 8.29 -1.12
C ALA A 136 -12.62 9.67 -0.45
N ARG A 137 -13.83 10.07 -0.01
CA ARG A 137 -14.04 11.33 0.71
C ARG A 137 -13.29 11.36 2.04
N ASN A 138 -13.47 10.32 2.86
CA ASN A 138 -12.72 10.10 4.09
C ASN A 138 -12.04 8.73 4.00
N LYS A 139 -10.84 8.61 4.58
CA LYS A 139 -10.05 7.39 4.62
C LYS A 139 -9.82 7.00 6.05
N ILE A 140 -10.25 5.80 6.43
CA ILE A 140 -10.07 5.24 7.77
C ILE A 140 -9.08 4.09 7.64
N ILE A 141 -7.96 4.18 8.32
CA ILE A 141 -6.92 3.15 8.36
C ILE A 141 -6.98 2.46 9.71
N ASN A 142 -7.34 1.17 9.71
CA ASN A 142 -7.43 0.39 10.93
C ASN A 142 -6.04 -0.04 11.42
N TYR A 143 -5.95 -0.40 12.69
CA TYR A 143 -4.71 -0.91 13.28
C TYR A 143 -4.16 -2.08 12.48
N GLY A 144 -2.85 -2.02 12.18
CA GLY A 144 -2.16 -3.07 11.44
C GLY A 144 -2.60 -3.26 9.99
N SER A 145 -3.46 -2.38 9.45
CA SER A 145 -3.82 -2.45 8.04
C SER A 145 -2.73 -1.80 7.17
N ILE A 146 -2.61 -2.29 5.93
CA ILE A 146 -1.60 -1.84 4.97
C ILE A 146 -2.29 -1.13 3.81
N VAL A 147 -1.84 0.10 3.53
CA VAL A 147 -2.09 0.78 2.25
C VAL A 147 -0.78 0.77 1.49
N GLY A 148 -0.69 -0.06 0.44
CA GLY A 148 0.59 -0.37 -0.20
C GLY A 148 0.61 -0.12 -1.70
N PHE A 149 1.67 0.58 -2.15
CA PHE A 149 1.91 1.00 -3.54
C PHE A 149 3.15 0.29 -4.08
N HIS A 150 3.12 -0.13 -5.35
CA HIS A 150 4.25 -0.75 -6.03
C HIS A 150 4.35 -0.37 -7.52
N GLY A 151 3.84 0.80 -7.89
CA GLY A 151 3.84 1.31 -9.26
C GLY A 151 2.44 1.44 -9.86
N SER A 152 2.39 1.88 -11.12
CA SER A 152 1.18 2.07 -11.93
C SER A 152 1.47 1.80 -13.41
N PRO A 153 0.48 1.88 -14.32
CA PRO A 153 0.72 1.80 -15.76
C PRO A 153 1.74 2.82 -16.30
N ASN A 154 1.95 3.92 -15.57
CA ASN A 154 2.94 4.95 -15.89
C ASN A 154 4.34 4.66 -15.30
N SER A 155 4.57 3.49 -14.70
CA SER A 155 5.91 3.03 -14.31
C SER A 155 6.83 2.89 -15.52
N ASP A 156 8.15 2.92 -15.27
CA ASP A 156 9.15 2.60 -16.29
C ASP A 156 8.86 1.21 -16.89
N ASP A 157 8.95 1.09 -18.22
CA ASP A 157 8.62 -0.15 -18.95
C ASP A 157 9.45 -1.35 -18.50
N SER A 158 10.67 -1.12 -18.02
CA SER A 158 11.53 -2.16 -17.46
C SER A 158 10.98 -2.77 -16.17
N LYS A 159 10.13 -2.02 -15.44
CA LYS A 159 9.50 -2.42 -14.17
C LYS A 159 8.10 -2.99 -14.35
N LEU A 160 7.51 -2.90 -15.55
CA LEU A 160 6.20 -3.43 -15.85
C LEU A 160 6.29 -4.91 -16.25
N ILE A 161 5.53 -5.74 -15.57
CA ILE A 161 5.30 -7.14 -15.94
C ILE A 161 3.89 -7.23 -16.52
N THR A 162 3.78 -7.74 -17.74
CA THR A 162 2.49 -7.90 -18.41
C THR A 162 2.30 -9.34 -18.83
N THR A 163 1.16 -9.90 -18.49
CA THR A 163 0.73 -11.23 -18.94
C THR A 163 -0.43 -11.07 -19.92
N VAL A 164 -0.26 -11.52 -21.15
CA VAL A 164 -1.28 -11.54 -22.20
C VAL A 164 -1.57 -12.99 -22.53
N ASP A 165 -2.84 -13.40 -22.41
CA ASP A 165 -3.27 -14.79 -22.68
C ASP A 165 -2.42 -15.86 -21.97
N GLY A 166 -2.02 -15.56 -20.72
CA GLY A 166 -1.19 -16.47 -19.91
C GLY A 166 0.31 -16.43 -20.22
N VAL A 167 0.74 -15.60 -21.18
CA VAL A 167 2.17 -15.44 -21.54
C VAL A 167 2.69 -14.11 -21.01
N THR A 168 3.71 -14.18 -20.16
CA THR A 168 4.42 -12.99 -19.67
C THR A 168 5.33 -12.44 -20.75
N THR A 169 5.16 -11.17 -21.13
CA THR A 169 5.99 -10.52 -22.16
C THR A 169 6.77 -9.36 -21.57
N SER A 170 8.01 -9.23 -22.04
CA SER A 170 8.87 -8.06 -21.82
C SER A 170 9.01 -7.19 -23.07
N ASP A 171 8.37 -7.56 -24.19
CA ASP A 171 8.45 -6.82 -25.45
C ASP A 171 7.90 -5.39 -25.29
N PRO A 172 8.73 -4.34 -25.49
CA PRO A 172 8.32 -2.95 -25.32
C PRO A 172 7.17 -2.53 -26.25
N ALA A 173 7.13 -3.05 -27.48
CA ALA A 173 6.10 -2.69 -28.45
C ALA A 173 4.72 -3.24 -28.06
N ILE A 174 4.69 -4.45 -27.51
CA ILE A 174 3.47 -5.08 -26.99
C ILE A 174 3.01 -4.33 -25.72
N LYS A 175 3.95 -4.01 -24.82
CA LYS A 175 3.66 -3.22 -23.62
C LYS A 175 3.10 -1.84 -23.95
N ASP A 176 3.73 -1.12 -24.87
CA ASP A 176 3.27 0.21 -25.27
C ASP A 176 1.86 0.16 -25.85
N LYS A 177 1.56 -0.81 -26.72
CA LYS A 177 0.22 -1.00 -27.28
C LYS A 177 -0.84 -1.29 -26.21
N ILE A 178 -0.51 -2.07 -25.19
CA ILE A 178 -1.44 -2.44 -24.09
C ILE A 178 -1.62 -1.26 -23.13
N PHE A 179 -0.53 -0.59 -22.78
CA PHE A 179 -0.54 0.41 -21.74
C PHE A 179 -0.83 1.84 -22.22
N SER A 180 -0.74 2.15 -23.52
CA SER A 180 -0.93 3.51 -24.04
C SER A 180 -2.27 4.14 -23.63
N GLU A 181 -3.37 3.42 -23.82
CA GLU A 181 -4.70 3.90 -23.45
C GLU A 181 -4.91 3.93 -21.94
N ILE A 182 -4.44 2.89 -21.24
CA ILE A 182 -4.62 2.83 -19.79
C ILE A 182 -3.77 3.88 -19.05
N ARG A 183 -2.58 4.23 -19.57
CA ARG A 183 -1.75 5.34 -19.06
C ARG A 183 -2.48 6.68 -19.15
N LYS A 184 -3.17 6.91 -20.25
CA LYS A 184 -3.98 8.12 -20.45
C LYS A 184 -5.15 8.14 -19.47
N THR A 185 -5.88 7.05 -19.35
CA THR A 185 -7.02 6.92 -18.42
C THR A 185 -6.58 7.09 -16.97
N ASP A 186 -5.44 6.53 -16.59
CA ASP A 186 -4.81 6.68 -15.27
C ASP A 186 -4.56 8.16 -14.93
N LYS A 187 -3.89 8.90 -15.82
CA LYS A 187 -3.66 10.34 -15.61
C LYS A 187 -4.94 11.16 -15.55
N LEU A 188 -5.93 10.85 -16.39
CA LEU A 188 -7.23 11.53 -16.37
C LEU A 188 -7.97 11.28 -15.05
N PHE A 189 -7.91 10.06 -14.52
CA PHE A 189 -8.48 9.73 -13.23
C PHE A 189 -7.84 10.54 -12.09
N TYR A 190 -6.50 10.59 -12.01
CA TYR A 190 -5.81 11.36 -10.99
C TYR A 190 -6.11 12.86 -11.07
N ASN A 191 -6.21 13.40 -12.29
CA ASN A 191 -6.66 14.79 -12.50
C ASN A 191 -8.07 15.03 -11.98
N LYS A 192 -9.01 14.08 -12.25
CA LYS A 192 -10.40 14.16 -11.78
C LYS A 192 -10.48 14.22 -10.25
N ILE A 193 -9.69 13.41 -9.54
CA ILE A 193 -9.73 13.35 -8.07
C ILE A 193 -8.78 14.35 -7.38
N HIS A 194 -8.08 15.20 -8.17
CA HIS A 194 -7.11 16.19 -7.68
C HIS A 194 -5.96 15.61 -6.85
N VAL A 195 -5.47 14.43 -7.23
CA VAL A 195 -4.33 13.73 -6.63
C VAL A 195 -3.22 13.61 -7.67
N SER A 196 -1.96 13.67 -7.25
CA SER A 196 -0.83 13.50 -8.15
C SER A 196 -0.72 12.03 -8.61
N TRP A 197 -0.66 11.81 -9.92
CA TRP A 197 -0.43 10.49 -10.51
C TRP A 197 0.97 9.91 -10.21
N MET A 198 1.86 10.74 -9.64
CA MET A 198 3.17 10.30 -9.17
C MET A 198 3.10 9.46 -7.90
N MET A 199 1.98 9.50 -7.16
CA MET A 199 1.85 8.81 -5.87
C MET A 199 2.22 7.32 -5.92
N PRO A 200 1.71 6.49 -6.84
CA PRO A 200 2.09 5.08 -6.88
C PRO A 200 3.53 4.82 -7.36
N LEU A 201 4.22 5.84 -7.90
CA LEU A 201 5.51 5.70 -8.56
C LEU A 201 6.71 6.07 -7.68
N CYS A 202 6.54 6.99 -6.73
CA CYS A 202 7.68 7.56 -6.00
C CYS A 202 8.48 6.49 -5.25
N GLY A 203 7.85 5.56 -4.55
CA GLY A 203 8.55 4.46 -3.87
C GLY A 203 9.32 3.57 -4.84
N GLN A 204 8.72 3.26 -5.99
CA GLN A 204 9.35 2.47 -7.04
C GLN A 204 10.52 3.21 -7.71
N ASN A 205 10.37 4.52 -7.96
CA ASN A 205 11.42 5.34 -8.59
C ASN A 205 12.64 5.52 -7.68
N GLU A 206 12.42 5.58 -6.37
CA GLU A 206 13.47 5.69 -5.35
C GLU A 206 14.05 4.35 -4.92
N ASN A 207 13.51 3.24 -5.44
CA ASN A 207 13.84 1.86 -5.03
C ASN A 207 13.66 1.64 -3.51
N ILE A 208 12.63 2.26 -2.93
CA ILE A 208 12.30 2.17 -1.50
C ILE A 208 11.35 1.01 -1.20
N GLY A 209 10.80 0.34 -2.20
CA GLY A 209 9.89 -0.78 -2.00
C GLY A 209 10.49 -1.92 -1.19
N ASP A 210 9.64 -2.63 -0.46
CA ASP A 210 10.02 -3.90 0.20
C ASP A 210 10.68 -4.85 -0.82
N PRO A 211 11.82 -5.51 -0.49
CA PRO A 211 12.58 -6.29 -1.46
C PRO A 211 11.81 -7.45 -2.10
N ASP A 212 10.83 -8.01 -1.40
CA ASP A 212 10.08 -9.20 -1.85
C ASP A 212 8.80 -8.83 -2.60
N THR A 213 8.12 -7.75 -2.18
CA THR A 213 6.81 -7.34 -2.72
C THR A 213 6.86 -6.08 -3.57
N GLY A 214 7.95 -5.31 -3.48
CA GLY A 214 8.05 -3.98 -4.07
C GLY A 214 7.15 -2.93 -3.41
N LEU A 215 6.42 -3.29 -2.35
CA LEU A 215 5.46 -2.42 -1.69
C LEU A 215 6.15 -1.33 -0.86
N SER A 216 5.62 -0.13 -0.96
CA SER A 216 5.91 1.00 -0.07
C SER A 216 4.61 1.69 0.34
N THR A 217 4.68 2.52 1.37
CA THR A 217 3.55 3.37 1.80
C THR A 217 4.03 4.80 2.04
N TYR A 218 3.14 5.69 2.48
CA TYR A 218 3.45 7.08 2.78
C TYR A 218 2.95 7.46 4.18
N ASN A 219 3.64 8.38 4.84
CA ASN A 219 3.11 9.05 6.02
C ASN A 219 2.05 10.11 5.63
N GLU A 220 1.31 10.62 6.60
CA GLU A 220 0.24 11.59 6.35
C GLU A 220 0.72 12.86 5.64
N LYS A 221 1.92 13.33 5.98
CA LYS A 221 2.51 14.53 5.35
C LYS A 221 2.78 14.30 3.85
N ASP A 222 3.33 13.14 3.48
CA ASP A 222 3.61 12.82 2.09
C ASP A 222 2.31 12.56 1.32
N PHE A 223 1.33 11.88 1.91
CA PHE A 223 -0.02 11.76 1.36
C PHE A 223 -0.64 13.13 1.05
N ALA A 224 -0.54 14.07 1.99
CA ALA A 224 -1.09 15.42 1.80
C ALA A 224 -0.41 16.18 0.66
N GLN A 225 0.90 15.97 0.42
CA GLN A 225 1.62 16.58 -0.69
C GLN A 225 1.17 16.05 -2.06
N PHE A 226 0.75 14.77 -2.14
CA PHE A 226 0.11 14.21 -3.34
C PHE A 226 -1.34 14.69 -3.54
N GLY A 227 -1.95 15.34 -2.55
CA GLY A 227 -3.35 15.77 -2.58
C GLY A 227 -4.31 14.82 -1.84
N VAL A 228 -3.82 13.73 -1.27
CA VAL A 228 -4.65 12.80 -0.47
C VAL A 228 -4.90 13.39 0.91
N LYS A 229 -6.18 13.62 1.23
CA LYS A 229 -6.62 14.31 2.45
C LYS A 229 -7.63 13.47 3.23
N ASN A 230 -7.99 13.93 4.42
CA ASN A 230 -9.02 13.33 5.28
C ASN A 230 -8.70 11.87 5.63
N ILE A 231 -7.46 11.61 6.05
CA ILE A 231 -7.03 10.33 6.58
C ILE A 231 -7.22 10.34 8.10
N SER A 232 -7.78 9.28 8.63
CA SER A 232 -7.87 9.01 10.06
C SER A 232 -7.36 7.60 10.37
N TYR A 233 -6.75 7.44 11.53
CA TYR A 233 -6.19 6.19 12.00
C TYR A 233 -6.91 5.79 13.28
N THR A 234 -7.43 4.56 13.38
CA THR A 234 -8.19 4.11 14.56
C THR A 234 -7.42 4.20 15.86
N ASP A 235 -6.10 3.95 15.81
CA ASP A 235 -5.20 3.98 16.98
C ASP A 235 -4.14 5.10 16.89
N GLY A 236 -4.33 6.03 15.95
CA GLY A 236 -3.42 7.13 15.69
C GLY A 236 -2.28 6.79 14.73
N GLU A 237 -1.83 7.79 13.96
CA GLU A 237 -0.81 7.65 12.91
C GLU A 237 0.49 7.02 13.43
N MET A 238 0.94 7.41 14.63
CA MET A 238 2.19 6.94 15.19
C MET A 238 2.19 5.43 15.48
N VAL A 239 1.04 4.89 15.93
CA VAL A 239 0.85 3.45 16.18
C VAL A 239 0.81 2.69 14.85
N TRP A 240 0.12 3.23 13.85
CA TRP A 240 0.08 2.66 12.51
C TRP A 240 1.47 2.65 11.86
N LYS A 241 2.22 3.76 11.92
CA LYS A 241 3.60 3.81 11.40
C LYS A 241 4.50 2.74 12.03
N LYS A 242 4.38 2.55 13.35
CA LYS A 242 5.10 1.50 14.04
C LYS A 242 4.71 0.10 13.56
N SER A 243 3.45 -0.14 13.23
CA SER A 243 3.03 -1.42 12.66
C SER A 243 3.59 -1.64 11.26
N MET A 244 3.70 -0.60 10.42
CA MET A 244 4.36 -0.69 9.11
C MET A 244 5.85 -1.03 9.25
N ASP A 245 6.56 -0.38 10.16
CA ASP A 245 7.98 -0.68 10.46
C ASP A 245 8.17 -2.13 10.92
N ILE A 246 7.28 -2.65 11.78
CA ILE A 246 7.29 -4.05 12.22
C ILE A 246 7.05 -5.01 11.05
N MET A 247 6.14 -4.69 10.15
CA MET A 247 5.82 -5.50 8.97
C MET A 247 6.83 -5.36 7.83
N GLY A 248 7.83 -4.49 7.97
CA GLY A 248 8.85 -4.26 6.95
C GLY A 248 8.36 -3.45 5.74
N ILE A 249 7.23 -2.77 5.85
CA ILE A 249 6.71 -1.90 4.78
C ILE A 249 7.39 -0.53 4.89
N PRO A 250 8.27 -0.16 3.95
CA PRO A 250 9.01 1.10 4.01
C PRO A 250 8.12 2.30 3.65
N PHE A 251 8.48 3.45 4.21
CA PHE A 251 7.86 4.72 3.86
C PHE A 251 8.63 5.39 2.72
N ALA A 252 7.98 5.58 1.60
CA ALA A 252 8.47 6.42 0.51
C ALA A 252 8.16 7.89 0.78
N HIS A 253 8.81 8.78 0.02
CA HIS A 253 8.63 10.22 0.12
C HIS A 253 7.92 10.78 -1.10
N TYR A 254 7.32 11.96 -0.90
CA TYR A 254 6.76 12.71 -2.02
C TYR A 254 7.83 13.02 -3.06
N CYS A 255 7.54 12.73 -4.31
CA CYS A 255 8.35 13.12 -5.45
C CYS A 255 7.51 13.84 -6.50
N LYS A 256 8.16 14.73 -7.29
CA LYS A 256 7.53 15.43 -8.41
C LYS A 256 7.82 14.72 -9.73
N GLU A 257 6.95 14.95 -10.69
CA GLU A 257 7.27 14.68 -12.10
C GLU A 257 8.55 15.46 -12.50
N LYS A 258 9.51 14.76 -13.12
CA LYS A 258 10.76 15.34 -13.59
C LYS A 258 10.57 16.04 -14.93
#